data_3013a09194bac239819f3e743030d126
#
_entry.id   3013a09194bac239819f3e743030d126
#
_cell.length_a   1.000
_cell.length_b   1.000
_cell.length_c   1.000
_cell.angle_alpha   90.00
_cell.angle_beta   90.00
_cell.angle_gamma   90.00
#
_symmetry.space_group_name_H-M   'P 1'
#
loop_
_entity.id
_entity.type
_entity.pdbx_description
1 polymer ?
#
loop_
_entity_poly.entity_id
_entity_poly.type
_entity_poly.pdbx_seq_one_letter_code
_entity_poly.pdbx_strand_id
1 'polypeptide(L)'
;SVKINKQLVSNVLYKTNANYKGRKAKTKQKNEIIGSTAKIYAQKGTGNARHASRKAPIFVGGGIAHGPKGETNYKVRKLNKSEKKLSITSLISEKNKNKNLIVFDDFNKEIKKTKEMNNLLNKFQAKNSLIILDKNSKDKIIKSARNIATIKVTDINHFSAFDIVKFKKVIFTETSIKELEKRYA
;
A
#
# COMPACT_ATOMS: atom_id res chain seq x y z
N SER A 1 26.81 2.96 5.79
CA SER A 1 26.00 1.75 5.51
C SER A 1 25.32 1.31 6.80
N VAL A 2 24.00 1.19 6.76
CA VAL A 2 23.20 0.77 7.91
C VAL A 2 23.15 -0.76 7.94
N LYS A 3 23.24 -1.37 9.14
CA LYS A 3 23.10 -2.82 9.31
C LYS A 3 21.69 -3.25 8.87
N ILE A 4 21.61 -4.19 7.95
CA ILE A 4 20.33 -4.67 7.40
C ILE A 4 19.62 -5.53 8.45
N ASN A 5 18.46 -5.07 8.90
CA ASN A 5 17.59 -5.83 9.80
C ASN A 5 16.39 -6.41 9.01
N LYS A 6 16.52 -7.66 8.57
CA LYS A 6 15.50 -8.35 7.78
C LYS A 6 14.16 -8.49 8.50
N GLN A 7 14.18 -8.75 9.81
CA GLN A 7 12.96 -8.90 10.62
C GLN A 7 12.16 -7.60 10.68
N LEU A 8 12.84 -6.46 10.88
CA LEU A 8 12.20 -5.14 10.90
C LEU A 8 11.59 -4.81 9.54
N VAL A 9 12.34 -5.05 8.44
CA VAL A 9 11.86 -4.83 7.07
C VAL A 9 10.62 -5.67 6.80
N SER A 10 10.63 -6.97 7.14
CA SER A 10 9.49 -7.87 6.99
C SER A 10 8.24 -7.37 7.74
N ASN A 11 8.40 -6.93 8.99
CA ASN A 11 7.32 -6.37 9.80
C ASN A 11 6.71 -5.11 9.17
N VAL A 12 7.56 -4.20 8.70
CA VAL A 12 7.11 -2.96 8.04
C VAL A 12 6.35 -3.28 6.76
N LEU A 13 6.87 -4.19 5.92
CA LEU A 13 6.21 -4.62 4.69
C LEU A 13 4.86 -5.29 4.95
N TYR A 14 4.80 -6.19 5.93
CA TYR A 14 3.55 -6.86 6.32
C TYR A 14 2.48 -5.87 6.77
N LYS A 15 2.82 -4.95 7.69
CA LYS A 15 1.89 -3.94 8.18
C LYS A 15 1.45 -2.98 7.08
N THR A 16 2.36 -2.53 6.22
CA THR A 16 2.05 -1.64 5.10
C THR A 16 1.12 -2.31 4.09
N ASN A 17 1.39 -3.56 3.72
CA ASN A 17 0.56 -4.32 2.78
C ASN A 17 -0.82 -4.64 3.37
N ALA A 18 -0.88 -5.00 4.67
CA ALA A 18 -2.14 -5.24 5.35
C ALA A 18 -3.02 -3.98 5.42
N ASN A 19 -2.41 -2.81 5.66
CA ASN A 19 -3.11 -1.53 5.66
C ASN A 19 -3.59 -1.13 4.26
N TYR A 20 -2.80 -1.41 3.22
CA TYR A 20 -3.19 -1.14 1.83
C TYR A 20 -4.36 -2.03 1.37
N LYS A 21 -4.33 -3.32 1.72
CA LYS A 21 -5.40 -4.25 1.36
C LYS A 21 -6.70 -3.97 2.11
N GLY A 22 -6.63 -3.47 3.33
CA GLY A 22 -7.79 -3.27 4.19
C GLY A 22 -8.51 -4.58 4.53
N ARG A 23 -9.75 -4.47 4.95
CA ARG A 23 -10.66 -5.60 5.18
C ARG A 23 -11.97 -5.36 4.45
N LYS A 24 -12.21 -6.09 3.36
CA LYS A 24 -13.41 -5.94 2.52
C LYS A 24 -14.59 -6.82 2.95
N ALA A 25 -14.32 -7.90 3.68
CA ALA A 25 -15.36 -8.81 4.15
C ALA A 25 -16.34 -8.09 5.06
N LYS A 26 -17.64 -8.10 4.70
CA LYS A 26 -18.75 -7.51 5.46
C LYS A 26 -19.91 -8.47 5.48
N THR A 27 -20.50 -8.64 6.66
CA THR A 27 -21.73 -9.40 6.86
C THR A 27 -22.83 -8.47 7.35
N LYS A 28 -24.08 -8.78 7.00
CA LYS A 28 -25.24 -8.00 7.45
C LYS A 28 -25.58 -8.37 8.88
N GLN A 29 -25.67 -7.38 9.74
CA GLN A 29 -26.19 -7.53 11.10
C GLN A 29 -27.71 -7.50 11.11
N LYS A 30 -28.34 -7.85 12.25
CA LYS A 30 -29.79 -7.82 12.44
C LYS A 30 -30.45 -6.53 11.95
N ASN A 31 -29.80 -5.39 12.16
CA ASN A 31 -30.33 -4.07 11.78
C ASN A 31 -30.23 -3.78 10.27
N GLU A 32 -29.29 -4.47 9.58
CA GLU A 32 -29.00 -4.25 8.17
C GLU A 32 -29.81 -5.19 7.25
N ILE A 33 -30.53 -6.18 7.82
CA ILE A 33 -31.39 -7.10 7.05
C ILE A 33 -32.74 -6.43 6.81
N ILE A 34 -33.19 -6.47 5.56
CA ILE A 34 -34.49 -6.03 5.14
C ILE A 34 -35.50 -7.10 5.56
N GLY A 35 -36.62 -6.69 6.17
CA GLY A 35 -37.71 -7.58 6.59
C GLY A 35 -38.47 -7.01 7.77
N SER A 36 -39.58 -7.66 8.12
CA SER A 36 -40.44 -7.27 9.23
C SER A 36 -39.70 -7.32 10.57
N THR A 37 -39.96 -6.33 11.41
CA THR A 37 -39.51 -6.29 12.81
C THR A 37 -40.61 -6.77 13.77
N ALA A 38 -41.79 -7.09 13.24
CA ALA A 38 -42.91 -7.56 14.02
C ALA A 38 -42.58 -8.85 14.78
N LYS A 39 -43.23 -9.03 15.92
CA LYS A 39 -43.16 -10.27 16.70
C LYS A 39 -43.76 -11.41 15.90
N ILE A 40 -43.09 -12.56 15.83
CA ILE A 40 -43.48 -13.69 14.98
C ILE A 40 -44.84 -14.27 15.42
N TYR A 41 -45.05 -14.39 16.72
CA TYR A 41 -46.26 -14.93 17.35
C TYR A 41 -46.42 -14.42 18.79
N ALA A 42 -47.56 -14.68 19.41
CA ALA A 42 -47.90 -14.26 20.77
C ALA A 42 -46.89 -14.78 21.81
N GLN A 43 -46.70 -14.04 22.91
CA GLN A 43 -45.76 -14.34 23.97
C GLN A 43 -46.02 -15.68 24.68
N LYS A 44 -47.29 -16.07 24.79
CA LYS A 44 -47.77 -17.29 25.44
C LYS A 44 -48.87 -17.98 24.57
N GLY A 45 -49.13 -19.23 24.79
CA GLY A 45 -50.22 -19.97 24.14
C GLY A 45 -49.88 -20.64 22.82
N THR A 46 -48.60 -20.54 22.32
CA THR A 46 -48.20 -21.12 21.04
C THR A 46 -47.45 -22.44 21.15
N GLY A 47 -47.05 -22.86 22.35
CA GLY A 47 -46.21 -24.04 22.57
C GLY A 47 -44.78 -23.92 22.06
N ASN A 48 -44.41 -22.82 21.38
CA ASN A 48 -43.11 -22.59 20.79
C ASN A 48 -42.20 -21.74 21.67
N ALA A 49 -40.88 -21.77 21.38
CA ALA A 49 -39.91 -20.90 22.03
C ALA A 49 -40.23 -19.41 21.74
N ARG A 50 -39.97 -18.54 22.72
CA ARG A 50 -40.27 -17.11 22.62
C ARG A 50 -39.32 -16.40 21.68
N HIS A 51 -39.83 -15.84 20.58
CA HIS A 51 -39.07 -15.09 19.60
C HIS A 51 -39.71 -13.74 19.27
N ALA A 52 -38.87 -12.73 19.00
CA ALA A 52 -39.33 -11.41 18.61
C ALA A 52 -39.44 -11.30 17.07
N SER A 53 -38.36 -11.33 16.36
CA SER A 53 -38.29 -11.10 14.90
C SER A 53 -37.50 -12.18 14.20
N ARG A 54 -37.88 -12.53 12.98
CA ARG A 54 -37.13 -13.46 12.09
C ARG A 54 -35.75 -12.98 11.69
N LYS A 55 -35.45 -11.69 11.89
CA LYS A 55 -34.09 -11.13 11.67
C LYS A 55 -33.04 -11.57 12.69
N ALA A 56 -33.43 -12.27 13.75
CA ALA A 56 -32.49 -12.72 14.78
C ALA A 56 -31.51 -13.74 14.23
N PRO A 57 -30.24 -13.78 14.75
CA PRO A 57 -29.18 -14.64 14.24
C PRO A 57 -29.48 -16.15 14.30
N ILE A 58 -30.43 -16.55 15.11
CA ILE A 58 -30.86 -17.96 15.28
C ILE A 58 -31.66 -18.49 14.10
N PHE A 59 -32.23 -17.63 13.26
CA PHE A 59 -33.00 -18.03 12.11
C PHE A 59 -32.18 -18.06 10.83
N VAL A 60 -32.54 -18.98 9.92
CA VAL A 60 -32.01 -18.99 8.57
C VAL A 60 -32.37 -17.68 7.85
N GLY A 61 -31.39 -17.00 7.30
CA GLY A 61 -31.58 -15.67 6.72
C GLY A 61 -31.56 -14.51 7.73
N GLY A 62 -31.33 -14.79 9.02
CA GLY A 62 -31.13 -13.77 10.04
C GLY A 62 -29.74 -13.10 9.97
N GLY A 63 -29.57 -12.04 10.77
CA GLY A 63 -28.32 -11.29 10.82
C GLY A 63 -27.19 -12.07 11.49
N ILE A 64 -25.95 -11.82 11.07
CA ILE A 64 -24.78 -12.45 11.68
C ILE A 64 -24.32 -11.61 12.88
N ALA A 65 -24.25 -12.25 14.06
CA ALA A 65 -23.71 -11.64 15.26
C ALA A 65 -22.17 -11.63 15.17
N HIS A 66 -21.56 -10.50 15.55
CA HIS A 66 -20.09 -10.33 15.60
C HIS A 66 -19.33 -10.64 14.29
N GLY A 67 -20.02 -10.62 13.15
CA GLY A 67 -19.40 -10.84 11.85
C GLY A 67 -18.48 -9.69 11.42
N PRO A 68 -17.71 -9.88 10.35
CA PRO A 68 -16.84 -8.84 9.81
C PRO A 68 -17.65 -7.64 9.30
N LYS A 69 -17.16 -6.42 9.60
CA LYS A 69 -17.86 -5.16 9.30
C LYS A 69 -17.25 -4.37 8.13
N GLY A 70 -16.33 -4.98 7.37
CA GLY A 70 -15.69 -4.34 6.24
C GLY A 70 -14.68 -3.26 6.64
N GLU A 71 -14.51 -2.29 5.76
CA GLU A 71 -13.52 -1.22 5.91
C GLU A 71 -13.83 -0.26 7.07
N THR A 72 -15.11 -0.06 7.40
CA THR A 72 -15.54 0.87 8.47
C THR A 72 -14.96 0.55 9.84
N ASN A 73 -14.70 -0.73 10.11
CA ASN A 73 -14.14 -1.20 11.37
C ASN A 73 -12.72 -1.76 11.21
N TYR A 74 -12.05 -1.47 10.09
CA TYR A 74 -10.66 -1.89 9.92
C TYR A 74 -9.74 -1.07 10.80
N LYS A 75 -9.08 -1.74 11.75
CA LYS A 75 -8.10 -1.10 12.61
C LYS A 75 -6.75 -1.03 11.89
N VAL A 76 -6.36 0.17 11.47
CA VAL A 76 -5.06 0.42 10.83
C VAL A 76 -3.92 0.02 11.76
N ARG A 77 -2.99 -0.78 11.27
CA ARG A 77 -1.80 -1.22 12.01
C ARG A 77 -0.79 -0.08 12.07
N LYS A 78 -0.57 0.45 13.27
CA LYS A 78 0.39 1.52 13.48
C LYS A 78 1.82 1.06 13.18
N LEU A 79 2.59 1.92 12.53
CA LEU A 79 4.01 1.80 12.30
C LEU A 79 4.70 3.03 12.91
N ASN A 80 5.76 2.79 13.69
CA ASN A 80 6.55 3.87 14.26
C ASN A 80 7.31 4.61 13.15
N LYS A 81 7.50 5.91 13.32
CA LYS A 81 8.24 6.74 12.35
C LYS A 81 9.69 6.27 12.20
N SER A 82 10.34 5.91 13.32
CA SER A 82 11.70 5.35 13.34
C SER A 82 11.80 4.01 12.62
N GLU A 83 10.83 3.08 12.83
CA GLU A 83 10.79 1.80 12.11
C GLU A 83 10.69 1.99 10.60
N LYS A 84 9.84 2.93 10.16
CA LYS A 84 9.71 3.26 8.72
C LYS A 84 11.02 3.82 8.16
N LYS A 85 11.63 4.78 8.84
CA LYS A 85 12.92 5.37 8.42
C LYS A 85 14.00 4.27 8.33
N LEU A 86 14.18 3.49 9.38
CA LEU A 86 15.20 2.45 9.45
C LEU A 86 14.98 1.34 8.40
N SER A 87 13.74 0.98 8.09
CA SER A 87 13.45 0.01 7.04
C SER A 87 13.84 0.51 5.65
N ILE A 88 13.56 1.78 5.34
CA ILE A 88 13.91 2.39 4.06
C ILE A 88 15.43 2.51 3.91
N THR A 89 16.14 3.00 4.93
CA THR A 89 17.60 3.11 4.91
C THR A 89 18.30 1.74 4.78
N SER A 90 17.79 0.72 5.48
CA SER A 90 18.27 -0.66 5.35
C SER A 90 18.08 -1.22 3.94
N LEU A 91 16.93 -0.98 3.31
CA LEU A 91 16.65 -1.43 1.94
C LEU A 91 17.50 -0.70 0.89
N ILE A 92 17.71 0.60 1.05
CA ILE A 92 18.59 1.37 0.15
C ILE A 92 20.05 0.87 0.28
N SER A 93 20.50 0.60 1.50
CA SER A 93 21.84 0.02 1.74
C SER A 93 21.97 -1.37 1.09
N GLU A 94 20.94 -2.19 1.13
CA GLU A 94 20.91 -3.50 0.46
C GLU A 94 20.95 -3.35 -1.07
N LYS A 95 20.18 -2.43 -1.64
CA LYS A 95 20.20 -2.14 -3.09
C LYS A 95 21.55 -1.65 -3.54
N ASN A 96 22.20 -0.79 -2.75
CA ASN A 96 23.56 -0.31 -3.05
C ASN A 96 24.58 -1.45 -3.00
N LYS A 97 24.55 -2.28 -1.95
CA LYS A 97 25.43 -3.46 -1.82
C LYS A 97 25.30 -4.40 -3.02
N ASN A 98 24.09 -4.58 -3.52
CA ASN A 98 23.79 -5.45 -4.67
C ASN A 98 23.98 -4.76 -6.02
N LYS A 99 24.55 -3.55 -6.08
CA LYS A 99 24.76 -2.75 -7.31
C LYS A 99 23.47 -2.51 -8.11
N ASN A 100 22.33 -2.45 -7.42
CA ASN A 100 21.00 -2.21 -7.99
C ASN A 100 20.52 -0.76 -7.77
N LEU A 101 21.39 0.12 -7.30
CA LEU A 101 21.14 1.53 -7.15
C LEU A 101 21.87 2.29 -8.27
N ILE A 102 21.16 3.19 -8.95
CA ILE A 102 21.71 4.01 -10.04
C ILE A 102 21.39 5.46 -9.70
N VAL A 103 22.37 6.33 -9.91
CA VAL A 103 22.21 7.78 -9.75
C VAL A 103 22.35 8.43 -11.10
N PHE A 104 21.40 9.29 -11.44
CA PHE A 104 21.46 10.14 -12.63
C PHE A 104 21.64 11.60 -12.25
N ASP A 105 22.21 12.35 -13.17
CA ASP A 105 22.13 13.80 -13.12
C ASP A 105 20.64 14.23 -13.26
N ASP A 106 20.33 15.44 -12.81
CA ASP A 106 18.97 15.93 -12.87
C ASP A 106 18.48 16.07 -14.31
N PHE A 107 17.21 15.77 -14.53
CA PHE A 107 16.58 15.91 -15.84
C PHE A 107 16.40 17.38 -16.22
N ASN A 108 17.32 17.92 -16.99
CA ASN A 108 17.28 19.29 -17.47
C ASN A 108 16.21 19.50 -18.56
N LYS A 109 15.97 18.47 -19.38
CA LYS A 109 14.99 18.51 -20.49
C LYS A 109 13.78 17.64 -20.20
N GLU A 110 12.61 18.11 -20.65
CA GLU A 110 11.36 17.35 -20.60
C GLU A 110 11.41 16.18 -21.59
N ILE A 111 11.19 14.95 -21.12
CA ILE A 111 11.06 13.77 -21.96
C ILE A 111 9.58 13.55 -22.26
N LYS A 112 9.16 13.86 -23.49
CA LYS A 112 7.75 13.79 -23.88
C LYS A 112 7.34 12.41 -24.40
N LYS A 113 8.24 11.70 -25.08
CA LYS A 113 7.93 10.43 -25.76
C LYS A 113 8.29 9.22 -24.91
N THR A 114 7.37 8.26 -24.83
CA THR A 114 7.60 6.96 -24.14
C THR A 114 8.75 6.17 -24.75
N LYS A 115 8.96 6.26 -26.08
CA LYS A 115 10.05 5.59 -26.79
C LYS A 115 11.42 6.07 -26.32
N GLU A 116 11.59 7.38 -26.11
CA GLU A 116 12.84 7.96 -25.60
C GLU A 116 13.14 7.48 -24.18
N MET A 117 12.12 7.47 -23.31
CA MET A 117 12.25 6.96 -21.96
C MET A 117 12.60 5.47 -21.94
N ASN A 118 11.95 4.67 -22.76
CA ASN A 118 12.25 3.23 -22.86
C ASN A 118 13.69 2.97 -23.37
N ASN A 119 14.15 3.74 -24.37
CA ASN A 119 15.53 3.65 -24.87
C ASN A 119 16.55 4.00 -23.79
N LEU A 120 16.28 5.04 -22.98
CA LEU A 120 17.11 5.42 -21.86
C LEU A 120 17.21 4.29 -20.83
N LEU A 121 16.07 3.72 -20.42
CA LEU A 121 16.03 2.61 -19.48
C LEU A 121 16.73 1.34 -20.00
N ASN A 122 16.62 1.05 -21.29
CA ASN A 122 17.32 -0.06 -21.93
C ASN A 122 18.84 0.09 -21.88
N LYS A 123 19.35 1.31 -22.15
CA LYS A 123 20.80 1.60 -22.07
C LYS A 123 21.37 1.27 -20.67
N PHE A 124 20.63 1.55 -19.61
CA PHE A 124 21.01 1.27 -18.22
C PHE A 124 20.55 -0.09 -17.71
N GLN A 125 19.99 -0.94 -18.59
CA GLN A 125 19.42 -2.24 -18.22
C GLN A 125 18.40 -2.14 -17.05
N ALA A 126 17.65 -1.04 -16.99
CA ALA A 126 16.76 -0.69 -15.88
C ALA A 126 15.28 -0.93 -16.22
N LYS A 127 14.97 -2.02 -16.93
CA LYS A 127 13.61 -2.37 -17.36
C LYS A 127 12.62 -2.52 -16.20
N ASN A 128 13.08 -2.99 -15.03
CA ASN A 128 12.25 -3.12 -13.82
C ASN A 128 12.83 -2.19 -12.76
N SER A 129 12.35 -0.95 -12.73
CA SER A 129 12.94 0.08 -11.88
C SER A 129 11.93 1.01 -11.21
N LEU A 130 12.30 1.43 -10.01
CA LEU A 130 11.67 2.52 -9.28
C LEU A 130 12.49 3.78 -9.50
N ILE A 131 11.86 4.83 -10.01
CA ILE A 131 12.50 6.12 -10.24
C ILE A 131 12.00 7.09 -9.17
N ILE A 132 12.92 7.59 -8.35
CA ILE A 132 12.62 8.50 -7.24
C ILE A 132 13.23 9.86 -7.57
N LEU A 133 12.38 10.86 -7.67
CA LEU A 133 12.71 12.20 -8.13
C LEU A 133 12.23 13.26 -7.13
N ASP A 134 12.77 14.44 -7.25
CA ASP A 134 12.15 15.64 -6.70
C ASP A 134 10.88 16.00 -7.49
N LYS A 135 10.05 16.85 -6.94
CA LYS A 135 8.75 17.21 -7.53
C LYS A 135 8.90 17.82 -8.93
N ASN A 136 9.88 18.71 -9.12
CA ASN A 136 10.07 19.43 -10.39
C ASN A 136 10.53 18.49 -11.51
N SER A 137 11.46 17.58 -11.23
CA SER A 137 11.96 16.58 -12.19
C SER A 137 10.91 15.51 -12.51
N LYS A 138 10.04 15.17 -11.54
CA LYS A 138 8.94 14.24 -11.76
C LYS A 138 7.96 14.74 -12.81
N ASP A 139 7.54 16.00 -12.74
CA ASP A 139 6.56 16.57 -13.68
C ASP A 139 7.06 16.54 -15.13
N LYS A 140 8.38 16.65 -15.35
CA LYS A 140 9.03 16.55 -16.66
C LYS A 140 8.95 15.16 -17.31
N ILE A 141 8.88 14.11 -16.50
CA ILE A 141 9.02 12.73 -16.97
C ILE A 141 7.76 11.90 -16.78
N ILE A 142 6.86 12.27 -15.88
CA ILE A 142 5.73 11.43 -15.49
C ILE A 142 4.85 11.04 -16.69
N LYS A 143 4.67 11.94 -17.67
CA LYS A 143 3.84 11.69 -18.85
C LYS A 143 4.41 10.60 -19.75
N SER A 144 5.73 10.57 -19.93
CA SER A 144 6.42 9.56 -20.75
C SER A 144 6.63 8.23 -20.03
N ALA A 145 6.71 8.24 -18.70
CA ALA A 145 7.01 7.06 -17.88
C ALA A 145 5.77 6.26 -17.43
N ARG A 146 4.64 6.93 -17.17
CA ARG A 146 3.44 6.30 -16.55
C ARG A 146 2.83 5.16 -17.36
N ASN A 147 3.01 5.15 -18.69
CA ASN A 147 2.47 4.10 -19.56
C ASN A 147 3.35 2.84 -19.60
N ILE A 148 4.56 2.88 -19.04
CA ILE A 148 5.46 1.73 -19.04
C ILE A 148 5.18 0.91 -17.78
N ALA A 149 4.60 -0.29 -17.95
CA ALA A 149 4.12 -1.12 -16.84
C ALA A 149 5.22 -1.59 -15.87
N THR A 150 6.47 -1.66 -16.34
CA THR A 150 7.60 -2.18 -15.58
C THR A 150 8.32 -1.15 -14.73
N ILE A 151 7.92 0.10 -14.78
CA ILE A 151 8.53 1.17 -14.00
C ILE A 151 7.48 1.89 -13.15
N LYS A 152 7.95 2.49 -12.06
CA LYS A 152 7.16 3.40 -11.23
C LYS A 152 7.95 4.67 -10.97
N VAL A 153 7.35 5.81 -11.21
CA VAL A 153 7.91 7.13 -10.87
C VAL A 153 7.23 7.66 -9.63
N THR A 154 8.01 8.03 -8.63
CA THR A 154 7.50 8.55 -7.35
C THR A 154 8.34 9.72 -6.88
N ASP A 155 7.77 10.52 -5.98
CA ASP A 155 8.51 11.57 -5.26
C ASP A 155 9.19 11.01 -4.02
N ILE A 156 10.17 11.72 -3.52
CA ILE A 156 10.86 11.43 -2.25
C ILE A 156 9.88 11.36 -1.07
N ASN A 157 8.76 12.06 -1.13
CA ASN A 157 7.78 12.08 -0.06
C ASN A 157 6.79 10.90 -0.09
N HIS A 158 6.61 10.27 -1.25
CA HIS A 158 5.54 9.31 -1.47
C HIS A 158 5.99 7.86 -1.71
N PHE A 159 7.30 7.59 -1.80
CA PHE A 159 7.75 6.21 -1.94
C PHE A 159 7.70 5.45 -0.60
N SER A 160 7.53 4.15 -0.69
CA SER A 160 7.44 3.26 0.47
C SER A 160 8.51 2.16 0.43
N ALA A 161 8.75 1.52 1.59
CA ALA A 161 9.59 0.34 1.67
C ALA A 161 9.12 -0.77 0.71
N PHE A 162 7.80 -0.90 0.52
CA PHE A 162 7.21 -1.86 -0.42
C PHE A 162 7.63 -1.59 -1.87
N ASP A 163 7.67 -0.32 -2.28
CA ASP A 163 8.10 0.05 -3.63
C ASP A 163 9.56 -0.33 -3.88
N ILE A 164 10.45 -0.07 -2.91
CA ILE A 164 11.88 -0.42 -3.04
C ILE A 164 12.07 -1.94 -3.22
N VAL A 165 11.29 -2.76 -2.49
CA VAL A 165 11.38 -4.22 -2.59
C VAL A 165 10.79 -4.72 -3.91
N LYS A 166 9.68 -4.16 -4.35
CA LYS A 166 8.96 -4.57 -5.56
C LYS A 166 9.82 -4.46 -6.81
N PHE A 167 10.62 -3.38 -6.94
CA PHE A 167 11.42 -3.12 -8.12
C PHE A 167 12.85 -3.63 -7.96
N LYS A 168 13.43 -4.16 -9.03
CA LYS A 168 14.80 -4.70 -9.03
C LYS A 168 15.82 -3.58 -8.85
N LYS A 169 15.75 -2.53 -9.66
CA LYS A 169 16.65 -1.38 -9.61
C LYS A 169 15.96 -0.15 -9.03
N VAL A 170 16.71 0.68 -8.35
CA VAL A 170 16.25 1.98 -7.84
C VAL A 170 17.11 3.07 -8.46
N ILE A 171 16.47 4.07 -9.01
CA ILE A 171 17.08 5.19 -9.70
C ILE A 171 16.77 6.46 -8.92
N PHE A 172 17.81 7.20 -8.58
CA PHE A 172 17.72 8.51 -7.96
C PHE A 172 18.31 9.58 -8.88
N THR A 173 17.85 10.82 -8.73
CA THR A 173 18.58 11.99 -9.24
C THR A 173 19.47 12.58 -8.15
N GLU A 174 20.47 13.39 -8.53
CA GLU A 174 21.39 13.98 -7.58
C GLU A 174 20.67 14.84 -6.54
N THR A 175 19.72 15.67 -6.97
CA THR A 175 18.87 16.48 -6.07
C THR A 175 18.05 15.62 -5.15
N SER A 176 17.49 14.50 -5.65
CA SER A 176 16.67 13.59 -4.83
C SER A 176 17.49 12.89 -3.74
N ILE A 177 18.75 12.58 -3.98
CA ILE A 177 19.64 12.01 -2.94
C ILE A 177 19.92 13.05 -1.85
N LYS A 178 20.26 14.28 -2.20
CA LYS A 178 20.51 15.35 -1.23
C LYS A 178 19.29 15.60 -0.32
N GLU A 179 18.08 15.56 -0.88
CA GLU A 179 16.85 15.66 -0.08
C GLU A 179 16.61 14.41 0.80
N LEU A 180 16.93 13.23 0.27
CA LEU A 180 16.80 11.99 1.01
C LEU A 180 17.74 11.97 2.22
N GLU A 181 18.98 12.40 2.07
CA GLU A 181 19.95 12.53 3.17
C GLU A 181 19.42 13.44 4.27
N LYS A 182 18.92 14.63 3.93
CA LYS A 182 18.32 15.56 4.90
C LYS A 182 17.15 14.95 5.68
N ARG A 183 16.38 14.05 5.03
CA ARG A 183 15.19 13.44 5.65
C ARG A 183 15.50 12.25 6.54
N TYR A 184 16.55 11.51 6.22
CA TYR A 184 16.89 10.23 6.88
C TYR A 184 18.18 10.28 7.72
N ALA A 185 18.90 11.39 7.68
CA ALA A 185 20.02 11.68 8.58
C ALA A 185 19.60 11.73 10.05
#